data_008793da27bb59b7d9202c4f8f4b0027
#
_entry.id   008793da27bb59b7d9202c4f8f4b0027
#
_cell.length_a   1.000
_cell.length_b   1.000
_cell.length_c   1.000
_cell.angle_alpha   90.00
_cell.angle_beta   90.00
_cell.angle_gamma   90.00
#
_symmetry.space_group_name_H-M   'P 1'
#
loop_
_entity.id
_entity.type
_entity.pdbx_description
1 polymer ?
#
loop_
_entity_poly.entity_id
_entity_poly.type
_entity_poly.pdbx_seq_one_letter_code
_entity_poly.pdbx_strand_id
1 'polypeptide(L)'
;CIILEPVLGGGGCIPADINYLKGLEEYCKRNDILFVLDEIVTGFRLNFGSVSSLYRLDPDIITLGKIVGGGLPIGAVCGKKEVMKLANPVENRDKERLCYIGGGTFSSNPLTMTAGYATLDYIGKNRRTFYDKINKLGDIARNGLTKLFSEYGLKTQVTGIGSLFLTHFLSNRVNEIRSANDVALCDNQMLTKYHFSLMAKYGIFFLPHKMGAISNVHNEKDIQSLINATEKIIKSDILIKLKLRN
;
A
#
# COMPACT_ATOMS: atom_id res chain seq x y z
N CYS A 1 5.34 19.64 -11.46
CA CYS A 1 4.52 18.89 -10.49
C CYS A 1 5.40 18.08 -9.54
N ILE A 2 4.86 17.78 -8.38
CA ILE A 2 5.42 16.80 -7.44
C ILE A 2 4.43 15.64 -7.35
N ILE A 3 4.90 14.42 -7.59
CA ILE A 3 4.11 13.19 -7.47
C ILE A 3 4.73 12.29 -6.40
N LEU A 4 3.90 11.74 -5.50
CA LEU A 4 4.33 10.81 -4.46
C LEU A 4 3.21 9.88 -4.04
N GLU A 5 3.60 8.71 -3.49
CA GLU A 5 2.69 7.78 -2.81
C GLU A 5 2.50 8.22 -1.35
N PRO A 6 1.27 8.35 -0.81
CA PRO A 6 1.05 8.63 0.62
C PRO A 6 1.45 7.47 1.54
N VAL A 7 1.53 6.27 1.00
CA VAL A 7 2.20 5.11 1.60
C VAL A 7 3.10 4.52 0.53
N LEU A 8 4.39 4.54 0.74
CA LEU A 8 5.37 4.00 -0.19
C LEU A 8 5.20 2.49 -0.32
N GLY A 9 4.38 2.05 -1.28
CA GLY A 9 3.95 0.66 -1.39
C GLY A 9 5.09 -0.28 -1.75
N GLY A 10 5.64 -0.12 -2.94
CA GLY A 10 6.71 -0.97 -3.46
C GLY A 10 8.04 -0.79 -2.74
N GLY A 11 8.26 0.34 -2.12
CA GLY A 11 9.51 0.70 -1.43
C GLY A 11 9.56 0.31 0.06
N GLY A 12 8.65 -0.53 0.55
CA GLY A 12 8.74 -1.02 1.93
C GLY A 12 7.50 -0.86 2.79
N CYS A 13 6.36 -0.53 2.21
CA CYS A 13 5.09 -0.30 2.92
C CYS A 13 5.21 0.78 4.01
N ILE A 14 5.84 1.90 3.68
CA ILE A 14 6.18 2.98 4.60
C ILE A 14 5.13 4.08 4.50
N PRO A 15 4.31 4.33 5.54
CA PRO A 15 3.41 5.48 5.58
C PRO A 15 4.21 6.78 5.65
N ALA A 16 3.83 7.77 4.83
CA ALA A 16 4.40 9.10 4.95
C ALA A 16 3.90 9.80 6.23
N ASP A 17 4.75 10.65 6.81
CA ASP A 17 4.34 11.52 7.91
C ASP A 17 3.29 12.52 7.42
N ILE A 18 2.19 12.68 8.17
CA ILE A 18 1.08 13.57 7.79
C ILE A 18 1.51 15.04 7.73
N ASN A 19 2.43 15.46 8.61
CA ASN A 19 2.89 16.85 8.62
C ASN A 19 3.80 17.11 7.40
N TYR A 20 4.58 16.10 6.99
CA TYR A 20 5.35 16.17 5.74
C TYR A 20 4.42 16.34 4.53
N LEU A 21 3.35 15.54 4.44
CA LEU A 21 2.39 15.64 3.33
C LEU A 21 1.69 17.00 3.30
N LYS A 22 1.27 17.52 4.46
CA LYS A 22 0.66 18.85 4.58
C LYS A 22 1.64 19.97 4.24
N GLY A 23 2.87 19.88 4.74
CA GLY A 23 3.91 20.86 4.40
C GLY A 23 4.24 20.86 2.92
N LEU A 24 4.24 19.70 2.28
CA LEU A 24 4.45 19.57 0.83
C LEU A 24 3.29 20.15 0.03
N GLU A 25 2.05 19.90 0.44
CA GLU A 25 0.85 20.50 -0.15
C GLU A 25 0.92 22.03 -0.11
N GLU A 26 1.24 22.61 1.06
CA GLU A 26 1.39 24.05 1.22
C GLU A 26 2.53 24.62 0.38
N TYR A 27 3.66 23.89 0.28
CA TYR A 27 4.77 24.27 -0.55
C TYR A 27 4.37 24.29 -2.03
N CYS A 28 3.68 23.25 -2.52
CA CYS A 28 3.19 23.18 -3.88
C CYS A 28 2.25 24.34 -4.19
N LYS A 29 1.29 24.61 -3.30
CA LYS A 29 0.33 25.70 -3.47
C LYS A 29 0.99 27.08 -3.53
N ARG A 30 2.02 27.33 -2.70
CA ARG A 30 2.72 28.62 -2.67
C ARG A 30 3.60 28.86 -3.89
N ASN A 31 4.04 27.80 -4.56
CA ASN A 31 4.98 27.87 -5.68
C ASN A 31 4.35 27.52 -7.03
N ASP A 32 3.02 27.45 -7.12
CA ASP A 32 2.28 27.08 -8.34
C ASP A 32 2.74 25.74 -8.95
N ILE A 33 2.96 24.76 -8.07
CA ILE A 33 3.39 23.40 -8.43
C ILE A 33 2.20 22.46 -8.25
N LEU A 34 1.87 21.65 -9.27
CA LEU A 34 0.81 20.63 -9.12
C LEU A 34 1.22 19.58 -8.10
N PHE A 35 0.34 19.36 -7.11
CA PHE A 35 0.46 18.33 -6.10
C PHE A 35 -0.31 17.08 -6.53
N VAL A 36 0.41 15.99 -6.79
CA VAL A 36 -0.15 14.74 -7.32
C VAL A 36 0.06 13.62 -6.32
N LEU A 37 -1.04 12.95 -5.93
CA LEU A 37 -0.98 11.75 -5.10
C LEU A 37 -1.16 10.49 -5.95
N ASP A 38 -0.16 9.61 -5.90
CA ASP A 38 -0.28 8.26 -6.45
C ASP A 38 -0.96 7.37 -5.40
N GLU A 39 -2.26 7.17 -5.60
CA GLU A 39 -3.09 6.32 -4.75
C GLU A 39 -3.47 4.98 -5.40
N ILE A 40 -2.65 4.48 -6.32
CA ILE A 40 -2.85 3.18 -6.95
C ILE A 40 -2.90 2.05 -5.91
N VAL A 41 -2.13 2.16 -4.82
CA VAL A 41 -2.14 1.19 -3.70
C VAL A 41 -3.14 1.59 -2.62
N THR A 42 -3.20 2.85 -2.28
CA THR A 42 -3.90 3.36 -1.09
C THR A 42 -5.36 3.73 -1.34
N GLY A 43 -5.72 4.06 -2.58
CA GLY A 43 -7.09 4.38 -2.95
C GLY A 43 -8.06 3.23 -2.62
N PHE A 44 -9.11 3.55 -1.88
CA PHE A 44 -10.10 2.59 -1.35
C PHE A 44 -9.50 1.46 -0.48
N ARG A 45 -8.25 1.58 -0.06
CA ARG A 45 -7.58 0.58 0.80
C ARG A 45 -7.71 0.90 2.27
N LEU A 46 -7.51 2.15 2.67
CA LEU A 46 -7.48 2.57 4.07
C LEU A 46 -8.83 3.12 4.54
N ASN A 47 -9.58 3.71 3.64
CA ASN A 47 -10.93 4.25 3.83
C ASN A 47 -11.72 4.18 2.52
N PHE A 48 -13.00 4.53 2.56
CA PHE A 48 -13.80 4.66 1.34
C PHE A 48 -13.48 5.98 0.65
N GLY A 49 -12.59 5.92 -0.33
CA GLY A 49 -12.04 7.05 -1.06
C GLY A 49 -10.53 7.02 -1.07
N SER A 50 -9.93 8.20 -0.99
CA SER A 50 -8.49 8.42 -1.05
C SER A 50 -7.88 8.70 0.34
N VAL A 51 -6.57 8.51 0.49
CA VAL A 51 -5.82 8.96 1.67
C VAL A 51 -5.90 10.48 1.81
N SER A 52 -6.01 11.22 0.69
CA SER A 52 -6.22 12.66 0.75
C SER A 52 -7.47 13.04 1.56
N SER A 53 -8.58 12.31 1.40
CA SER A 53 -9.78 12.55 2.22
C SER A 53 -9.57 12.17 3.69
N LEU A 54 -8.80 11.12 3.98
CA LEU A 54 -8.48 10.69 5.35
C LEU A 54 -7.62 11.73 6.08
N TYR A 55 -6.63 12.29 5.39
CA TYR A 55 -5.67 13.26 5.96
C TYR A 55 -6.05 14.72 5.73
N ARG A 56 -7.19 14.98 5.06
CA ARG A 56 -7.67 16.32 4.69
C ARG A 56 -6.64 17.08 3.85
N LEU A 57 -6.11 16.40 2.83
CA LEU A 57 -5.27 16.98 1.80
C LEU A 57 -6.13 17.36 0.58
N ASP A 58 -5.70 18.35 -0.18
CA ASP A 58 -6.37 18.82 -1.40
C ASP A 58 -5.44 18.72 -2.63
N PRO A 59 -5.09 17.51 -3.07
CA PRO A 59 -4.23 17.32 -4.24
C PRO A 59 -4.91 17.83 -5.51
N ASP A 60 -4.10 18.25 -6.48
CA ASP A 60 -4.58 18.67 -7.80
C ASP A 60 -4.96 17.48 -8.67
N ILE A 61 -4.22 16.36 -8.52
CA ILE A 61 -4.45 15.10 -9.24
C ILE A 61 -4.26 13.92 -8.28
N ILE A 62 -5.08 12.89 -8.48
CA ILE A 62 -4.96 11.57 -7.83
C ILE A 62 -4.95 10.51 -8.91
N THR A 63 -4.01 9.55 -8.83
CA THR A 63 -4.05 8.35 -9.66
C THR A 63 -4.63 7.18 -8.87
N LEU A 64 -5.50 6.39 -9.49
CA LEU A 64 -6.17 5.23 -8.89
C LEU A 64 -5.97 3.98 -9.74
N GLY A 65 -5.99 2.83 -9.10
CA GLY A 65 -5.87 1.53 -9.75
C GLY A 65 -6.29 0.39 -8.81
N LYS A 66 -5.87 -0.83 -9.12
CA LYS A 66 -6.09 -2.02 -8.28
C LYS A 66 -7.54 -2.20 -7.81
N ILE A 67 -7.89 -1.78 -6.58
CA ILE A 67 -9.22 -2.00 -5.98
C ILE A 67 -10.35 -1.47 -6.84
N VAL A 68 -10.17 -0.29 -7.47
CA VAL A 68 -11.22 0.32 -8.30
C VAL A 68 -11.58 -0.51 -9.54
N GLY A 69 -10.76 -1.48 -9.91
CA GLY A 69 -11.02 -2.41 -11.00
C GLY A 69 -11.74 -3.71 -10.59
N GLY A 70 -11.99 -3.90 -9.28
CA GLY A 70 -12.66 -5.11 -8.81
C GLY A 70 -11.89 -6.41 -9.10
N GLY A 71 -10.56 -6.36 -9.12
CA GLY A 71 -9.67 -7.47 -9.46
C GLY A 71 -9.25 -7.52 -10.93
N LEU A 72 -9.76 -6.63 -11.77
CA LEU A 72 -9.41 -6.53 -13.19
C LEU A 72 -8.52 -5.30 -13.45
N PRO A 73 -7.75 -5.29 -14.58
CA PRO A 73 -6.84 -4.20 -14.91
C PRO A 73 -7.55 -2.86 -15.10
N ILE A 74 -7.10 -1.84 -14.40
CA ILE A 74 -7.60 -0.46 -14.49
C ILE A 74 -6.52 0.54 -14.13
N GLY A 75 -6.61 1.71 -14.72
CA GLY A 75 -5.98 2.95 -14.28
C GLY A 75 -7.00 4.08 -14.40
N ALA A 76 -7.05 4.95 -13.42
CA ALA A 76 -7.89 6.14 -13.45
C ALA A 76 -7.09 7.35 -12.96
N VAL A 77 -7.34 8.49 -13.58
CA VAL A 77 -6.79 9.79 -13.18
C VAL A 77 -7.96 10.68 -12.83
N CYS A 78 -7.96 11.20 -11.61
CA CYS A 78 -8.95 12.13 -11.09
C CYS A 78 -8.24 13.41 -10.68
N GLY A 79 -8.90 14.53 -10.76
CA GLY A 79 -8.29 15.80 -10.36
C GLY A 79 -9.25 16.97 -10.33
N LYS A 80 -8.73 18.12 -9.94
CA LYS A 80 -9.48 19.38 -9.93
C LYS A 80 -9.98 19.72 -11.34
N LYS A 81 -11.18 20.24 -11.42
CA LYS A 81 -11.83 20.58 -12.70
C LYS A 81 -10.92 21.43 -13.59
N GLU A 82 -10.25 22.41 -13.00
CA GLU A 82 -9.36 23.34 -13.73
C GLU A 82 -8.17 22.64 -14.39
N VAL A 83 -7.66 21.58 -13.77
CA VAL A 83 -6.58 20.75 -14.33
C VAL A 83 -7.16 19.76 -15.36
N MET A 84 -8.24 19.08 -15.01
CA MET A 84 -8.82 18.01 -15.83
C MET A 84 -9.48 18.52 -17.13
N LYS A 85 -9.93 19.79 -17.18
CA LYS A 85 -10.46 20.40 -18.42
C LYS A 85 -9.44 20.37 -19.58
N LEU A 86 -8.13 20.35 -19.29
CA LEU A 86 -7.10 20.25 -20.32
C LEU A 86 -7.11 18.89 -21.05
N ALA A 87 -7.69 17.88 -20.44
CA ALA A 87 -7.85 16.55 -21.04
C ALA A 87 -9.22 16.34 -21.73
N ASN A 88 -10.08 17.36 -21.73
CA ASN A 88 -11.41 17.27 -22.35
C ASN A 88 -11.30 17.43 -23.87
N PRO A 89 -11.51 16.37 -24.67
CA PRO A 89 -11.35 16.45 -26.12
C PRO A 89 -12.44 17.31 -26.81
N VAL A 90 -13.58 17.54 -26.14
CA VAL A 90 -14.67 18.36 -26.71
C VAL A 90 -14.35 19.85 -26.58
N GLU A 91 -13.87 20.27 -25.41
CA GLU A 91 -13.53 21.67 -25.14
C GLU A 91 -12.20 22.11 -25.79
N ASN A 92 -11.39 21.16 -26.24
CA ASN A 92 -10.05 21.44 -26.77
C ASN A 92 -9.89 21.04 -28.25
N ARG A 93 -11.01 20.92 -29.01
CA ARG A 93 -10.96 20.45 -30.42
C ARG A 93 -10.01 21.23 -31.32
N ASP A 94 -9.89 22.53 -31.10
CA ASP A 94 -9.10 23.43 -31.94
C ASP A 94 -7.73 23.78 -31.37
N LYS A 95 -7.28 23.05 -30.34
CA LYS A 95 -5.98 23.30 -29.70
C LYS A 95 -4.91 22.33 -30.19
N GLU A 96 -3.75 22.84 -30.59
CA GLU A 96 -2.62 22.04 -31.08
C GLU A 96 -2.04 21.07 -30.02
N ARG A 97 -2.27 21.32 -28.72
CA ARG A 97 -1.75 20.51 -27.62
C ARG A 97 -2.88 20.08 -26.71
N LEU A 98 -3.33 18.86 -26.87
CA LEU A 98 -4.24 18.19 -25.96
C LEU A 98 -3.46 17.35 -24.94
N CYS A 99 -3.84 17.48 -23.67
CA CYS A 99 -3.48 16.49 -22.68
C CYS A 99 -4.40 15.29 -22.91
N TYR A 100 -3.86 14.12 -23.24
CA TYR A 100 -4.64 12.92 -23.54
C TYR A 100 -4.58 11.95 -22.39
N ILE A 101 -5.73 11.57 -21.86
CA ILE A 101 -5.88 10.56 -20.82
C ILE A 101 -6.70 9.40 -21.39
N GLY A 102 -6.09 8.22 -21.48
CA GLY A 102 -6.77 7.03 -22.00
C GLY A 102 -6.27 6.59 -23.37
N GLY A 103 -7.10 5.87 -24.12
CA GLY A 103 -6.83 5.45 -25.49
C GLY A 103 -6.11 4.09 -25.64
N GLY A 104 -5.82 3.40 -24.57
CA GLY A 104 -5.40 1.99 -24.65
C GLY A 104 -6.57 1.08 -25.01
N THR A 105 -6.31 -0.04 -25.67
CA THR A 105 -7.32 -1.03 -26.10
C THR A 105 -8.25 -1.47 -24.98
N PHE A 106 -7.75 -1.52 -23.73
CA PHE A 106 -8.52 -1.94 -22.55
C PHE A 106 -9.15 -0.78 -21.77
N SER A 107 -8.97 0.47 -22.22
CA SER A 107 -9.56 1.62 -21.55
C SER A 107 -11.08 1.53 -21.53
N SER A 108 -11.68 1.76 -20.36
CA SER A 108 -13.13 1.74 -20.13
C SER A 108 -13.82 0.45 -20.58
N ASN A 109 -13.13 -0.69 -20.58
CA ASN A 109 -13.76 -1.94 -20.99
C ASN A 109 -14.92 -2.31 -20.05
N PRO A 110 -16.04 -2.82 -20.59
CA PRO A 110 -17.28 -3.02 -19.81
C PRO A 110 -17.10 -4.02 -18.66
N LEU A 111 -16.26 -5.04 -18.83
CA LEU A 111 -16.03 -6.04 -17.79
C LEU A 111 -15.37 -5.43 -16.55
N THR A 112 -14.29 -4.68 -16.74
CA THR A 112 -13.61 -3.99 -15.63
C THR A 112 -14.51 -2.93 -14.99
N MET A 113 -15.26 -2.17 -15.80
CA MET A 113 -16.20 -1.16 -15.27
C MET A 113 -17.27 -1.80 -14.40
N THR A 114 -17.84 -2.92 -14.83
CA THR A 114 -18.86 -3.66 -14.06
C THR A 114 -18.30 -4.25 -12.78
N ALA A 115 -17.13 -4.90 -12.85
CA ALA A 115 -16.47 -5.47 -11.67
C ALA A 115 -16.06 -4.39 -10.66
N GLY A 116 -15.49 -3.29 -11.16
CA GLY A 116 -15.13 -2.13 -10.33
C GLY A 116 -16.34 -1.50 -9.66
N TYR A 117 -17.42 -1.26 -10.42
CA TYR A 117 -18.66 -0.75 -9.86
C TYR A 117 -19.22 -1.65 -8.76
N ALA A 118 -19.32 -2.97 -9.01
CA ALA A 118 -19.83 -3.92 -8.02
C ALA A 118 -18.98 -3.93 -6.75
N THR A 119 -17.66 -3.84 -6.89
CA THR A 119 -16.73 -3.81 -5.76
C THR A 119 -16.89 -2.53 -4.94
N LEU A 120 -16.92 -1.37 -5.59
CA LEU A 120 -17.06 -0.09 -4.90
C LEU A 120 -18.46 0.08 -4.28
N ASP A 121 -19.52 -0.41 -4.93
CA ASP A 121 -20.89 -0.41 -4.38
C ASP A 121 -20.95 -1.28 -3.10
N TYR A 122 -20.38 -2.49 -3.14
CA TYR A 122 -20.29 -3.35 -1.96
C TYR A 122 -19.52 -2.68 -0.81
N ILE A 123 -18.34 -2.13 -1.09
CA ILE A 123 -17.53 -1.44 -0.07
C ILE A 123 -18.28 -0.22 0.47
N GLY A 124 -18.91 0.58 -0.41
CA GLY A 124 -19.65 1.78 -0.03
C GLY A 124 -20.84 1.49 0.89
N LYS A 125 -21.61 0.44 0.60
CA LYS A 125 -22.73 -0.02 1.44
C LYS A 125 -22.29 -0.55 2.80
N ASN A 126 -21.10 -1.10 2.88
CA ASN A 126 -20.55 -1.73 4.10
C ASN A 126 -19.38 -0.96 4.70
N ARG A 127 -19.13 0.29 4.27
CA ARG A 127 -17.86 1.01 4.50
C ARG A 127 -17.35 0.95 5.94
N ARG A 128 -18.20 1.15 6.95
CA ARG A 128 -17.79 1.17 8.35
C ARG A 128 -17.29 -0.21 8.79
N THR A 129 -18.14 -1.21 8.70
CA THR A 129 -17.81 -2.58 9.13
C THR A 129 -16.66 -3.18 8.32
N PHE A 130 -16.56 -2.84 7.04
CA PHE A 130 -15.48 -3.26 6.16
C PHE A 130 -14.13 -2.73 6.64
N TYR A 131 -13.98 -1.40 6.79
CA TYR A 131 -12.70 -0.80 7.18
C TYR A 131 -12.34 -1.05 8.63
N ASP A 132 -13.32 -1.02 9.55
CA ASP A 132 -13.11 -1.36 10.96
C ASP A 132 -12.50 -2.77 11.08
N LYS A 133 -13.05 -3.74 10.33
CA LYS A 133 -12.56 -5.12 10.32
C LYS A 133 -11.14 -5.23 9.76
N ILE A 134 -10.92 -4.81 8.52
CA ILE A 134 -9.62 -5.05 7.86
C ILE A 134 -8.48 -4.26 8.49
N ASN A 135 -8.74 -3.05 8.98
CA ASN A 135 -7.74 -2.24 9.66
C ASN A 135 -7.40 -2.81 11.03
N LYS A 136 -8.40 -3.25 11.82
CA LYS A 136 -8.18 -3.97 13.08
C LYS A 136 -7.32 -5.22 12.89
N LEU A 137 -7.61 -6.02 11.87
CA LEU A 137 -6.81 -7.21 11.55
C LEU A 137 -5.37 -6.85 11.16
N GLY A 138 -5.17 -5.72 10.47
CA GLY A 138 -3.85 -5.20 10.15
C GLY A 138 -3.06 -4.78 11.40
N ASP A 139 -3.72 -4.14 12.36
CA ASP A 139 -3.11 -3.78 13.65
C ASP A 139 -2.71 -5.03 14.43
N ILE A 140 -3.57 -6.05 14.48
CA ILE A 140 -3.28 -7.34 15.14
C ILE A 140 -2.06 -7.99 14.48
N ALA A 141 -1.98 -8.00 13.14
CA ALA A 141 -0.84 -8.58 12.42
C ALA A 141 0.46 -7.83 12.73
N ARG A 142 0.48 -6.50 12.59
CA ARG A 142 1.68 -5.69 12.86
C ARG A 142 2.14 -5.82 14.30
N ASN A 143 1.24 -5.64 15.26
CA ASN A 143 1.58 -5.70 16.68
C ASN A 143 2.00 -7.11 17.10
N GLY A 144 1.29 -8.14 16.62
CA GLY A 144 1.61 -9.54 16.93
C GLY A 144 2.96 -9.97 16.38
N LEU A 145 3.28 -9.62 15.13
CA LEU A 145 4.58 -9.90 14.53
C LEU A 145 5.71 -9.11 15.22
N THR A 146 5.50 -7.81 15.48
CA THR A 146 6.49 -6.97 16.18
C THR A 146 6.81 -7.55 17.56
N LYS A 147 5.79 -7.90 18.34
CA LYS A 147 5.96 -8.51 19.65
C LYS A 147 6.72 -9.83 19.56
N LEU A 148 6.29 -10.72 18.66
CA LEU A 148 6.89 -12.03 18.49
C LEU A 148 8.38 -11.92 18.14
N PHE A 149 8.75 -11.14 17.14
CA PHE A 149 10.15 -10.97 16.77
C PHE A 149 10.99 -10.37 17.90
N SER A 150 10.44 -9.44 18.67
CA SER A 150 11.11 -8.85 19.84
C SER A 150 11.35 -9.89 20.94
N GLU A 151 10.39 -10.77 21.23
CA GLU A 151 10.51 -11.84 22.22
C GLU A 151 11.67 -12.81 21.89
N TYR A 152 11.92 -13.03 20.59
CA TYR A 152 13.05 -13.86 20.13
C TYR A 152 14.34 -13.05 19.88
N GLY A 153 14.36 -11.78 20.23
CA GLY A 153 15.53 -10.90 20.10
C GLY A 153 15.98 -10.69 18.65
N LEU A 154 15.06 -10.77 17.68
CA LEU A 154 15.32 -10.48 16.28
C LEU A 154 15.16 -8.99 16.02
N LYS A 155 16.15 -8.36 15.39
CA LYS A 155 16.08 -6.97 14.97
C LYS A 155 15.18 -6.84 13.76
N THR A 156 13.94 -6.43 13.96
CA THR A 156 12.95 -6.26 12.90
C THR A 156 12.17 -4.97 13.06
N GLN A 157 11.59 -4.52 11.98
CA GLN A 157 10.54 -3.50 11.97
C GLN A 157 9.39 -3.97 11.09
N VAL A 158 8.16 -3.92 11.60
CA VAL A 158 6.96 -4.19 10.81
C VAL A 158 6.34 -2.87 10.42
N THR A 159 6.50 -2.49 9.15
CA THR A 159 5.93 -1.27 8.59
C THR A 159 4.49 -1.49 8.13
N GLY A 160 3.78 -0.42 7.86
CA GLY A 160 2.42 -0.47 7.29
C GLY A 160 1.40 0.38 8.03
N ILE A 161 0.21 0.43 7.46
CA ILE A 161 -0.93 1.19 7.99
C ILE A 161 -2.24 0.50 7.57
N GLY A 162 -3.25 0.56 8.41
CA GLY A 162 -4.55 -0.05 8.14
C GLY A 162 -4.38 -1.54 7.86
N SER A 163 -4.88 -2.01 6.73
CA SER A 163 -4.82 -3.41 6.30
C SER A 163 -3.51 -3.84 5.61
N LEU A 164 -2.52 -2.95 5.54
CA LEU A 164 -1.22 -3.19 4.91
C LEU A 164 -0.13 -3.42 5.96
N PHE A 165 0.80 -4.34 5.68
CA PHE A 165 1.97 -4.57 6.52
C PHE A 165 3.12 -5.22 5.76
N LEU A 166 4.34 -5.00 6.21
CA LEU A 166 5.54 -5.69 5.72
C LEU A 166 6.55 -5.84 6.84
N THR A 167 7.09 -7.04 7.02
CA THR A 167 8.20 -7.28 7.95
C THR A 167 9.52 -6.95 7.27
N HIS A 168 10.42 -6.31 8.00
CA HIS A 168 11.79 -6.07 7.57
C HIS A 168 12.76 -6.62 8.63
N PHE A 169 13.80 -7.31 8.21
CA PHE A 169 14.90 -7.76 9.07
C PHE A 169 16.02 -6.72 8.98
N LEU A 170 16.23 -5.99 10.08
CA LEU A 170 17.19 -4.90 10.11
C LEU A 170 18.62 -5.43 10.11
N SER A 171 19.48 -4.90 9.25
CA SER A 171 20.91 -5.11 9.30
C SER A 171 21.56 -4.19 10.35
N ASN A 172 22.87 -4.36 10.59
CA ASN A 172 23.62 -3.46 11.46
C ASN A 172 23.77 -2.03 10.91
N ARG A 173 23.37 -1.81 9.64
CA ARG A 173 23.42 -0.50 8.98
C ARG A 173 22.12 0.32 9.15
N VAL A 174 21.06 -0.31 9.68
CA VAL A 174 19.72 0.29 9.78
C VAL A 174 19.20 0.12 11.20
N ASN A 175 18.92 1.23 11.85
CA ASN A 175 18.26 1.23 13.17
C ASN A 175 16.74 1.40 13.05
N GLU A 176 16.28 2.14 12.06
CA GLU A 176 14.87 2.43 11.80
C GLU A 176 14.66 2.61 10.29
N ILE A 177 13.54 2.12 9.80
CA ILE A 177 13.14 2.28 8.40
C ILE A 177 12.28 3.53 8.28
N ARG A 178 12.76 4.48 7.49
CA ARG A 178 12.07 5.73 7.14
C ARG A 178 12.00 5.96 5.63
N SER A 179 12.78 5.23 4.84
CA SER A 179 12.90 5.41 3.40
C SER A 179 13.13 4.08 2.66
N ALA A 180 12.96 4.09 1.34
CA ALA A 180 13.32 2.95 0.50
C ALA A 180 14.82 2.60 0.56
N ASN A 181 15.68 3.59 0.81
CA ASN A 181 17.10 3.35 0.98
C ASN A 181 17.38 2.51 2.24
N ASP A 182 16.68 2.77 3.35
CA ASP A 182 16.81 1.96 4.56
C ASP A 182 16.35 0.52 4.31
N VAL A 183 15.26 0.34 3.55
CA VAL A 183 14.78 -1.00 3.15
C VAL A 183 15.79 -1.73 2.28
N ALA A 184 16.47 -1.04 1.38
CA ALA A 184 17.52 -1.62 0.54
C ALA A 184 18.72 -2.13 1.36
N LEU A 185 18.97 -1.53 2.51
CA LEU A 185 20.05 -1.92 3.44
C LEU A 185 19.65 -3.01 4.43
N CYS A 186 18.38 -3.42 4.48
CA CYS A 186 17.90 -4.52 5.32
C CYS A 186 18.37 -5.89 4.82
N ASP A 187 18.25 -6.93 5.66
CA ASP A 187 18.51 -8.31 5.26
C ASP A 187 17.39 -8.87 4.39
N ASN A 188 17.48 -8.55 3.09
CA ASN A 188 16.52 -8.98 2.09
C ASN A 188 16.59 -10.49 1.81
N GLN A 189 17.72 -11.17 2.10
CA GLN A 189 17.82 -12.62 1.96
C GLN A 189 17.00 -13.31 3.07
N MET A 190 17.08 -12.80 4.29
CA MET A 190 16.27 -13.30 5.40
C MET A 190 14.76 -13.10 5.12
N LEU A 191 14.37 -11.94 4.61
CA LEU A 191 12.98 -11.68 4.21
C LEU A 191 12.49 -12.66 3.14
N THR A 192 13.32 -12.93 2.12
CA THR A 192 13.02 -13.92 1.08
C THR A 192 12.79 -15.31 1.68
N LYS A 193 13.71 -15.78 2.53
CA LYS A 193 13.60 -17.08 3.19
C LYS A 193 12.36 -17.17 4.10
N TYR A 194 12.04 -16.10 4.80
CA TYR A 194 10.86 -16.01 5.64
C TYR A 194 9.58 -16.16 4.82
N HIS A 195 9.42 -15.37 3.74
CA HIS A 195 8.26 -15.45 2.86
C HIS A 195 8.12 -16.82 2.17
N PHE A 196 9.22 -17.38 1.67
CA PHE A 196 9.23 -18.74 1.12
C PHE A 196 8.84 -19.80 2.15
N SER A 197 9.31 -19.67 3.39
CA SER A 197 8.96 -20.61 4.46
C SER A 197 7.48 -20.54 4.83
N LEU A 198 6.91 -19.34 4.89
CA LEU A 198 5.47 -19.14 5.11
C LEU A 198 4.66 -19.83 4.00
N MET A 199 5.04 -19.64 2.75
CA MET A 199 4.34 -20.20 1.61
C MET A 199 4.51 -21.72 1.51
N ALA A 200 5.75 -22.23 1.55
CA ALA A 200 6.03 -23.63 1.28
C ALA A 200 5.63 -24.57 2.42
N LYS A 201 5.71 -24.11 3.68
CA LYS A 201 5.47 -24.96 4.86
C LYS A 201 4.10 -24.74 5.50
N TYR A 202 3.53 -23.54 5.34
CA TYR A 202 2.32 -23.16 6.06
C TYR A 202 1.18 -22.70 5.16
N GLY A 203 1.38 -22.67 3.82
CA GLY A 203 0.37 -22.26 2.86
C GLY A 203 -0.04 -20.78 2.95
N ILE A 204 0.79 -19.94 3.58
CA ILE A 204 0.55 -18.51 3.73
C ILE A 204 1.31 -17.77 2.62
N PHE A 205 0.56 -17.28 1.65
CA PHE A 205 1.13 -16.70 0.44
C PHE A 205 1.61 -15.27 0.64
N PHE A 206 2.89 -15.05 0.37
CA PHE A 206 3.49 -13.74 0.19
C PHE A 206 4.34 -13.74 -1.08
N LEU A 207 4.18 -12.73 -1.92
CA LEU A 207 5.19 -12.45 -2.93
C LEU A 207 6.46 -11.97 -2.20
N PRO A 208 7.64 -12.51 -2.54
CA PRO A 208 8.90 -12.07 -1.93
C PRO A 208 9.06 -10.56 -1.99
N HIS A 209 9.45 -9.95 -0.87
CA HIS A 209 9.62 -8.50 -0.72
C HIS A 209 8.36 -7.64 -0.95
N LYS A 210 7.19 -8.24 -1.08
CA LYS A 210 5.94 -7.48 -1.22
C LYS A 210 5.17 -7.44 0.09
N MET A 211 4.43 -6.34 0.28
CA MET A 211 3.58 -6.15 1.44
C MET A 211 2.45 -7.18 1.50
N GLY A 212 2.06 -7.56 2.70
CA GLY A 212 0.81 -8.24 2.98
C GLY A 212 -0.36 -7.25 2.92
N ALA A 213 -1.47 -7.70 2.36
CA ALA A 213 -2.71 -6.94 2.30
C ALA A 213 -3.87 -7.79 2.80
N ILE A 214 -4.50 -7.34 3.87
CA ILE A 214 -5.63 -8.06 4.47
C ILE A 214 -6.91 -7.70 3.70
N SER A 215 -7.66 -8.71 3.33
CA SER A 215 -8.96 -8.57 2.66
C SER A 215 -10.12 -8.85 3.62
N ASN A 216 -11.33 -8.52 3.18
CA ASN A 216 -12.53 -8.71 4.01
C ASN A 216 -12.89 -10.17 4.29
N VAL A 217 -12.33 -11.13 3.54
CA VAL A 217 -12.55 -12.57 3.80
C VAL A 217 -11.67 -13.10 4.93
N HIS A 218 -10.55 -12.43 5.23
CA HIS A 218 -9.72 -12.80 6.37
C HIS A 218 -10.43 -12.56 7.71
N ASN A 219 -10.03 -13.31 8.71
CA ASN A 219 -10.51 -13.22 10.08
C ASN A 219 -9.33 -13.33 11.09
N GLU A 220 -9.60 -13.21 12.38
CA GLU A 220 -8.57 -13.26 13.41
C GLU A 220 -7.80 -14.60 13.44
N LYS A 221 -8.44 -15.72 13.05
CA LYS A 221 -7.77 -17.04 12.99
C LYS A 221 -6.67 -17.06 11.89
N ASP A 222 -6.93 -16.38 10.77
CA ASP A 222 -5.93 -16.29 9.68
C ASP A 222 -4.71 -15.51 10.15
N ILE A 223 -4.92 -14.40 10.88
CA ILE A 223 -3.82 -13.60 11.44
C ILE A 223 -3.08 -14.39 12.52
N GLN A 224 -3.80 -15.11 13.39
CA GLN A 224 -3.17 -15.97 14.38
C GLN A 224 -2.36 -17.09 13.73
N SER A 225 -2.85 -17.65 12.62
CA SER A 225 -2.12 -18.66 11.83
C SER A 225 -0.81 -18.11 11.28
N LEU A 226 -0.79 -16.86 10.80
CA LEU A 226 0.43 -16.17 10.36
C LEU A 226 1.43 -16.02 11.53
N ILE A 227 0.97 -15.56 12.70
CA ILE A 227 1.81 -15.38 13.89
C ILE A 227 2.39 -16.72 14.35
N ASN A 228 1.55 -17.77 14.45
CA ASN A 228 1.97 -19.11 14.84
C ASN A 228 2.97 -19.73 13.83
N ALA A 229 2.74 -19.55 12.53
CA ALA A 229 3.66 -20.00 11.49
C ALA A 229 5.01 -19.28 11.60
N THR A 230 4.99 -17.98 11.85
CA THR A 230 6.19 -17.16 12.07
C THR A 230 6.97 -17.68 13.27
N GLU A 231 6.31 -17.96 14.39
CA GLU A 231 6.96 -18.53 15.57
C GLU A 231 7.65 -19.87 15.28
N LYS A 232 6.95 -20.76 14.55
CA LYS A 232 7.53 -22.05 14.15
C LYS A 232 8.74 -21.89 13.22
N ILE A 233 8.71 -20.91 12.31
CA ILE A 233 9.85 -20.61 11.44
C ILE A 233 11.05 -20.11 12.26
N ILE A 234 10.82 -19.25 13.24
CA ILE A 234 11.86 -18.75 14.14
C ILE A 234 12.48 -19.92 14.90
N LYS A 235 11.67 -20.80 15.52
CA LYS A 235 12.11 -21.95 16.29
C LYS A 235 12.84 -23.03 15.47
N SER A 236 12.59 -23.11 14.16
CA SER A 236 13.15 -24.15 13.29
C SER A 236 14.60 -23.90 12.83
N ASP A 237 15.36 -23.07 13.50
CA ASP A 237 16.76 -22.73 13.20
C ASP A 237 17.01 -21.95 11.88
N ILE A 238 15.98 -21.75 11.04
CA ILE A 238 16.17 -21.09 9.74
C ILE A 238 16.56 -19.62 9.91
N LEU A 239 15.92 -18.93 10.86
CA LEU A 239 16.21 -17.52 11.15
C LEU A 239 17.28 -17.36 12.25
N ILE A 240 17.41 -18.32 13.17
CA ILE A 240 18.40 -18.27 14.26
C ILE A 240 19.83 -18.51 13.73
N LYS A 241 20.04 -19.46 12.82
CA LYS A 241 21.36 -19.71 12.21
C LYS A 241 21.91 -18.53 11.40
N LEU A 242 21.06 -17.65 10.94
CA LEU A 242 21.45 -16.40 10.25
C LEU A 242 21.88 -15.31 11.23
N LYS A 243 21.34 -15.30 12.47
CA LYS A 243 21.75 -14.37 13.53
C LYS A 243 23.20 -14.60 13.99
N LEU A 244 23.72 -15.82 13.89
CA LEU A 244 25.09 -16.19 14.32
C LEU A 244 26.14 -15.94 13.22
N ARG A 245 25.77 -15.51 12.02
CA ARG A 245 26.68 -15.25 10.90
C ARG A 245 26.93 -13.76 10.63
N ASN A 246 26.29 -12.88 11.38
CA ASN A 246 26.46 -11.42 11.36
C ASN A 246 26.88 -10.92 12.75
#